data_4b2e6643139008b218394e8da1baf395
#
_entry.id   4b2e6643139008b218394e8da1baf395
#
_cell.length_a   1.000
_cell.length_b   1.000
_cell.length_c   1.000
_cell.angle_alpha   90.00
_cell.angle_beta   90.00
_cell.angle_gamma   90.00
#
_symmetry.space_group_name_H-M   'P 1'
#
loop_
_entity.id
_entity.type
_entity.pdbx_description
1 polymer ?
#
loop_
_entity_poly.entity_id
_entity_poly.type
_entity_poly.pdbx_seq_one_letter_code
_entity_poly.pdbx_strand_id
1 'polypeptide(L)'
;MKNVNIGNILKNMRNINTKYTQKDMGEKLSLYDTTISSYERGNSQPDFQTILNYAEICDFEIKIINKKTGQESSREELSKEV
;
A
#
# COMPACT_ATOMS: atom_id res chain seq x y z
N MET A 1 10.30 -13.90 -12.22
CA MET A 1 9.78 -12.56 -11.95
C MET A 1 10.70 -11.83 -10.97
N LYS A 2 10.91 -10.54 -11.19
CA LYS A 2 11.64 -9.73 -10.22
C LYS A 2 10.73 -9.38 -9.06
N ASN A 3 11.25 -9.53 -7.84
CA ASN A 3 10.57 -9.02 -6.67
C ASN A 3 10.76 -7.50 -6.60
N VAL A 4 9.72 -6.82 -6.19
CA VAL A 4 9.80 -5.38 -5.92
C VAL A 4 10.00 -5.17 -4.42
N ASN A 5 10.57 -4.03 -4.07
CA ASN A 5 10.77 -3.68 -2.68
C ASN A 5 9.51 -3.01 -2.14
N ILE A 6 8.70 -3.78 -1.41
CA ILE A 6 7.42 -3.30 -0.87
C ILE A 6 7.65 -2.14 0.10
N GLY A 7 8.67 -2.24 0.95
CA GLY A 7 8.95 -1.16 1.90
C GLY A 7 9.23 0.16 1.21
N ASN A 8 9.99 0.14 0.12
CA ASN A 8 10.26 1.35 -0.66
C ASN A 8 8.99 1.87 -1.34
N ILE A 9 8.12 0.98 -1.81
CA ILE A 9 6.84 1.41 -2.39
C ILE A 9 6.04 2.20 -1.35
N LEU A 10 5.89 1.66 -0.15
CA LEU A 10 5.15 2.32 0.92
C LEU A 10 5.78 3.67 1.28
N LYS A 11 7.08 3.68 1.50
CA LYS A 11 7.79 4.90 1.88
C LYS A 11 7.66 5.98 0.80
N ASN A 12 7.78 5.60 -0.47
CA ASN A 12 7.67 6.55 -1.58
C ASN A 12 6.25 7.09 -1.71
N MET A 13 5.22 6.25 -1.55
CA MET A 13 3.84 6.74 -1.56
C MET A 13 3.63 7.79 -0.47
N ARG A 14 4.12 7.53 0.74
CA ARG A 14 4.00 8.48 1.84
C ARG A 14 4.73 9.80 1.53
N ASN A 15 5.93 9.72 1.01
CA ASN A 15 6.76 10.92 0.79
C ASN A 15 6.36 11.74 -0.43
N ILE A 16 5.79 11.12 -1.46
CA ILE A 16 5.44 11.82 -2.70
C ILE A 16 4.20 12.71 -2.49
N ASN A 17 3.16 12.17 -1.90
CA ASN A 17 1.87 12.88 -1.82
C ASN A 17 1.58 13.48 -0.45
N THR A 18 2.32 13.11 0.59
CA THR A 18 1.99 13.55 1.95
C THR A 18 3.22 14.10 2.66
N LYS A 19 2.97 14.74 3.79
CA LYS A 19 3.99 15.10 4.78
C LYS A 19 3.80 14.27 6.05
N TYR A 20 3.06 13.17 5.95
CA TYR A 20 2.84 12.29 7.09
C TYR A 20 4.14 11.64 7.53
N THR A 21 4.34 11.60 8.83
CA THR A 21 5.41 10.83 9.45
C THR A 21 4.99 9.37 9.56
N GLN A 22 5.92 8.51 9.94
CA GLN A 22 5.60 7.12 10.26
C GLN A 22 4.60 7.04 11.41
N LYS A 23 4.70 7.96 12.38
CA LYS A 23 3.75 8.04 13.49
C LYS A 23 2.35 8.39 12.98
N ASP A 24 2.25 9.38 12.08
CA ASP A 24 0.96 9.76 11.50
C ASP A 24 0.32 8.58 10.77
N MET A 25 1.10 7.85 9.99
CA MET A 25 0.61 6.66 9.28
C MET A 25 0.13 5.59 10.26
N GLY A 26 0.89 5.38 11.34
CA GLY A 26 0.48 4.43 12.37
C GLY A 26 -0.87 4.81 12.98
N GLU A 27 -1.05 6.07 13.32
CA GLU A 27 -2.34 6.55 13.86
C GLU A 27 -3.49 6.31 12.89
N LYS A 28 -3.28 6.60 11.60
CA LYS A 28 -4.31 6.43 10.58
C LYS A 28 -4.66 4.97 10.30
N LEU A 29 -3.69 4.08 10.49
CA LEU A 29 -3.86 2.64 10.25
C LEU A 29 -4.11 1.85 11.53
N SER A 30 -4.16 2.51 12.68
CA SER A 30 -4.28 1.87 14.00
C SER A 30 -3.13 0.89 14.27
N LEU A 31 -1.93 1.29 13.88
CA LEU A 31 -0.70 0.53 14.07
C LEU A 31 0.33 1.39 14.81
N TYR A 32 1.32 0.75 15.40
CA TYR A 32 2.42 1.48 16.01
C TYR A 32 3.36 2.06 14.95
N ASP A 33 3.99 3.18 15.26
CA ASP A 33 4.97 3.78 14.36
C ASP A 33 6.16 2.85 14.10
N THR A 34 6.53 2.04 15.09
CA THR A 34 7.58 1.02 14.92
C THR A 34 7.18 -0.05 13.93
N THR A 35 5.88 -0.38 13.84
CA THR A 35 5.37 -1.31 12.83
C THR A 35 5.50 -0.70 11.43
N ILE A 36 5.12 0.57 11.26
CA ILE A 36 5.28 1.26 9.98
C ILE A 36 6.75 1.32 9.58
N SER A 37 7.62 1.65 10.52
CA SER A 37 9.07 1.68 10.26
C SER A 37 9.58 0.30 9.82
N SER A 38 9.12 -0.76 10.47
CA SER A 38 9.51 -2.13 10.12
C SER A 38 9.07 -2.50 8.70
N TYR A 39 7.87 -2.12 8.31
CA TYR A 39 7.38 -2.33 6.94
C TYR A 39 8.22 -1.56 5.93
N GLU A 40 8.49 -0.30 6.18
CA GLU A 40 9.23 0.54 5.24
C GLU A 40 10.69 0.13 5.09
N ARG A 41 11.27 -0.46 6.14
CA ARG A 41 12.64 -0.98 6.08
C ARG A 41 12.73 -2.41 5.54
N GLY A 42 11.58 -3.05 5.31
CA GLY A 42 11.57 -4.42 4.81
C GLY A 42 11.83 -5.48 5.86
N ASN A 43 11.78 -5.13 7.15
CA ASN A 43 11.99 -6.09 8.24
C ASN A 43 10.79 -6.99 8.48
N SER A 44 9.60 -6.51 8.12
CA SER A 44 8.37 -7.30 8.14
C SER A 44 7.52 -6.92 6.94
N GLN A 45 6.56 -7.78 6.59
CA GLN A 45 5.72 -7.57 5.43
C GLN A 45 4.30 -7.25 5.89
N PRO A 46 3.69 -6.16 5.39
CA PRO A 46 2.27 -5.93 5.62
C PRO A 46 1.45 -6.92 4.81
N ASP A 47 0.24 -7.22 5.28
CA ASP A 47 -0.69 -7.98 4.45
C ASP A 47 -1.24 -7.08 3.33
N PHE A 48 -1.92 -7.71 2.38
CA PHE A 48 -2.40 -6.97 1.21
C PHE A 48 -3.43 -5.91 1.58
N GLN A 49 -4.31 -6.20 2.54
CA GLN A 49 -5.30 -5.20 2.99
C GLN A 49 -4.61 -3.96 3.57
N THR A 50 -3.56 -4.15 4.34
CA THR A 50 -2.79 -3.03 4.89
C THR A 50 -2.14 -2.22 3.78
N ILE A 51 -1.62 -2.88 2.75
CA ILE A 51 -1.03 -2.19 1.59
C ILE A 51 -2.08 -1.34 0.89
N LEU A 52 -3.28 -1.88 0.67
CA LEU A 52 -4.37 -1.13 0.04
C LEU A 52 -4.76 0.09 0.87
N ASN A 53 -4.87 -0.09 2.19
CA ASN A 53 -5.23 1.00 3.10
C ASN A 53 -4.15 2.07 3.15
N TYR A 54 -2.89 1.64 3.17
CA TYR A 54 -1.75 2.56 3.16
C TYR A 54 -1.77 3.42 1.90
N ALA A 55 -1.97 2.79 0.76
CA ALA A 55 -2.03 3.50 -0.52
C ALA A 55 -3.16 4.53 -0.53
N GLU A 56 -4.34 4.15 -0.06
CA GLU A 56 -5.49 5.05 -0.02
C GLU A 56 -5.23 6.27 0.86
N ILE A 57 -4.64 6.08 2.02
CA ILE A 57 -4.28 7.19 2.92
C ILE A 57 -3.30 8.14 2.24
N CYS A 58 -2.39 7.61 1.44
CA CYS A 58 -1.40 8.41 0.71
C CYS A 58 -1.91 8.93 -0.63
N ASP A 59 -3.18 8.75 -0.92
CA ASP A 59 -3.83 9.21 -2.16
C ASP A 59 -3.26 8.53 -3.41
N PHE A 60 -2.99 7.24 -3.31
CA PHE A 60 -2.62 6.38 -4.43
C PHE A 60 -3.70 5.33 -4.65
N GLU A 61 -3.92 5.00 -5.89
CA GLU A 61 -4.87 3.95 -6.28
C GLU A 61 -4.09 2.74 -6.79
N ILE A 62 -4.48 1.56 -6.31
CA ILE A 62 -3.91 0.31 -6.79
C ILE A 62 -4.94 -0.34 -7.72
N LYS A 63 -4.54 -0.57 -8.96
CA LYS A 63 -5.38 -1.23 -9.96
C LYS A 63 -4.73 -2.54 -10.37
N ILE A 64 -5.57 -3.47 -10.77
CA ILE A 64 -5.14 -4.78 -11.26
C ILE A 64 -5.48 -4.84 -12.75
N ILE A 65 -4.50 -5.18 -13.57
CA ILE A 65 -4.66 -5.18 -15.03
C ILE A 65 -4.74 -6.61 -15.51
N ASN A 66 -5.83 -6.90 -16.26
CA ASN A 66 -5.95 -8.18 -16.95
C ASN A 66 -5.02 -8.15 -18.15
N LYS A 67 -3.94 -8.92 -18.12
CA LYS A 67 -2.94 -8.89 -19.19
C LYS A 67 -3.46 -9.38 -20.53
N LYS A 68 -4.51 -10.21 -20.54
CA LYS A 68 -5.10 -10.72 -21.80
C LYS A 68 -5.92 -9.67 -22.52
N THR A 69 -6.64 -8.83 -21.78
CA THR A 69 -7.56 -7.85 -22.35
C THR A 69 -7.07 -6.42 -22.24
N GLY A 70 -6.11 -6.16 -21.34
CA GLY A 70 -5.67 -4.82 -21.01
C GLY A 70 -6.63 -4.06 -20.10
N GLN A 71 -7.70 -4.70 -19.66
CA GLN A 71 -8.67 -4.03 -18.81
C GLN A 71 -8.13 -3.83 -17.41
N GLU A 72 -8.26 -2.61 -16.90
CA GLU A 72 -7.94 -2.27 -15.52
C GLU A 72 -9.16 -2.44 -14.64
N SER A 73 -8.96 -2.97 -13.44
CA SER A 73 -10.03 -3.14 -12.46
C SER A 73 -9.56 -2.64 -11.11
N SER A 74 -10.46 -1.95 -10.38
CA SER A 74 -10.17 -1.49 -9.03
C SER A 74 -10.35 -2.65 -8.04
N ARG A 75 -9.87 -2.42 -6.82
CA ARG A 75 -10.06 -3.39 -5.73
C ARG A 75 -11.54 -3.61 -5.43
N GLU A 76 -12.34 -2.55 -5.54
CA GLU A 76 -13.78 -2.63 -5.28
C GLU A 76 -14.46 -3.54 -6.31
N GLU A 77 -14.09 -3.39 -7.59
CA GLU A 77 -14.67 -4.21 -8.65
C GLU A 77 -14.33 -5.68 -8.48
N LEU A 78 -13.07 -5.97 -8.15
CA LEU A 78 -12.60 -7.35 -8.04
C LEU A 78 -12.99 -8.01 -6.72
N SER A 79 -13.35 -7.23 -5.70
CA SER A 79 -13.78 -7.77 -4.41
C SER A 79 -15.25 -8.15 -4.39
N LYS A 80 -16.02 -7.79 -5.42
CA LYS A 80 -17.42 -8.18 -5.51
C LYS A 80 -17.57 -9.68 -5.74
N GLU A 81 -18.56 -10.26 -5.09
CA GLU A 81 -18.90 -11.67 -5.34
C GLU A 81 -19.51 -11.83 -6.73
N VAL A 82 -19.14 -12.92 -7.37
CA VAL A 82 -19.68 -13.30 -8.67
C VAL A 82 -20.89 -14.22 -8.50
#